data_bb9f0425f321d730d8992d1109f3f2a0
#
_entry.id   bb9f0425f321d730d8992d1109f3f2a0
#
_cell.length_a   1.000
_cell.length_b   1.000
_cell.length_c   1.000
_cell.angle_alpha   90.00
_cell.angle_beta   90.00
_cell.angle_gamma   90.00
#
_symmetry.space_group_name_H-M   'P 1'
#
loop_
_entity.id
_entity.type
_entity.pdbx_description
1 polymer ?
#
loop_
_entity_poly.entity_id
_entity_poly.type
_entity_poly.pdbx_seq_one_letter_code
_entity_poly.pdbx_strand_id
1 'polypeptide(L)'
;QVKPHQIYLAGDLADPHGTHRVCTEAVLEALHRLKDAGEEWLSECVIWLYRGAWMEWEIGMVDMAVPLSPDELIKKRHAIYRHLSQKDIVPFPGDDSREFWQRAEERTQNTARLYDLLGMAEYQAIEVFVKMKI
;
A
#
# COMPACT_ATOMS: atom_id res chain seq x y z
N GLN A 1 19.96 -5.09 16.58
CA GLN A 1 18.70 -5.61 16.05
C GLN A 1 17.66 -4.49 16.07
N VAL A 2 16.98 -4.26 14.93
CA VAL A 2 15.90 -3.26 14.83
C VAL A 2 14.63 -3.91 15.38
N LYS A 3 13.93 -3.23 16.30
CA LYS A 3 12.61 -3.64 16.81
C LYS A 3 11.61 -2.57 16.39
N PRO A 4 11.02 -2.66 15.20
CA PRO A 4 10.17 -1.59 14.66
C PRO A 4 8.82 -1.56 15.39
N HIS A 5 8.28 -0.35 15.57
CA HIS A 5 6.92 -0.15 16.08
C HIS A 5 5.86 -0.32 14.99
N GLN A 6 6.26 -0.14 13.73
CA GLN A 6 5.37 -0.27 12.58
C GLN A 6 6.08 -0.95 11.42
N ILE A 7 5.36 -1.82 10.72
CA ILE A 7 5.81 -2.50 9.52
C ILE A 7 4.75 -2.26 8.43
N TYR A 8 5.20 -1.84 7.25
CA TYR A 8 4.33 -1.62 6.10
C TYR A 8 4.61 -2.69 5.05
N LEU A 9 3.57 -3.45 4.68
CA LEU A 9 3.66 -4.54 3.73
C LEU A 9 2.65 -4.39 2.60
N ALA A 10 2.99 -4.91 1.43
CA ALA A 10 2.04 -5.02 0.35
C ALA A 10 0.94 -6.03 0.70
N GLY A 11 -0.30 -5.54 0.81
CA GLY A 11 -1.48 -6.36 1.11
C GLY A 11 -2.18 -6.91 -0.14
N ASP A 12 -1.60 -6.71 -1.31
CA ASP A 12 -2.14 -7.21 -2.57
C ASP A 12 -1.70 -8.65 -2.81
N LEU A 13 -2.49 -9.58 -2.29
CA LEU A 13 -2.24 -11.02 -2.48
C LEU A 13 -2.69 -11.51 -3.87
N ALA A 14 -3.41 -10.69 -4.61
CA ALA A 14 -3.82 -10.96 -5.99
C ALA A 14 -2.83 -10.38 -7.03
N ASP A 15 -1.62 -10.02 -6.60
CA ASP A 15 -0.55 -9.54 -7.47
C ASP A 15 -0.33 -10.51 -8.65
N PRO A 16 -0.51 -10.06 -9.91
CA PRO A 16 -0.40 -10.92 -11.08
C PRO A 16 0.95 -11.60 -11.23
N HIS A 17 2.02 -10.98 -10.71
CA HIS A 17 3.38 -11.52 -10.75
C HIS A 17 3.72 -12.38 -9.54
N GLY A 18 2.92 -12.33 -8.48
CA GLY A 18 3.16 -13.04 -7.24
C GLY A 18 4.35 -12.55 -6.41
N THR A 19 5.15 -11.60 -6.90
CA THR A 19 6.36 -11.13 -6.20
C THR A 19 6.04 -10.44 -4.90
N HIS A 20 5.07 -9.52 -4.90
CA HIS A 20 4.64 -8.81 -3.68
C HIS A 20 4.08 -9.79 -2.66
N ARG A 21 3.27 -10.76 -3.10
CA ARG A 21 2.73 -11.81 -2.25
C ARG A 21 3.82 -12.63 -1.59
N VAL A 22 4.78 -13.14 -2.35
CA VAL A 22 5.88 -13.96 -1.82
C VAL A 22 6.71 -13.16 -0.80
N CYS A 23 7.00 -11.89 -1.08
CA CYS A 23 7.72 -11.03 -0.13
C CYS A 23 6.92 -10.83 1.16
N THR A 24 5.62 -10.56 1.06
CA THR A 24 4.76 -10.39 2.23
C THR A 24 4.67 -11.67 3.05
N GLU A 25 4.43 -12.83 2.40
CA GLU A 25 4.40 -14.13 3.05
C GLU A 25 5.71 -14.45 3.79
N ALA A 26 6.86 -14.15 3.17
CA ALA A 26 8.17 -14.36 3.81
C ALA A 26 8.37 -13.48 5.06
N VAL A 27 7.93 -12.22 5.01
CA VAL A 27 7.99 -11.35 6.19
C VAL A 27 7.05 -11.83 7.29
N LEU A 28 5.81 -12.21 6.95
CA LEU A 28 4.84 -12.72 7.92
C LEU A 28 5.33 -14.01 8.58
N GLU A 29 5.91 -14.92 7.82
CA GLU A 29 6.53 -16.14 8.35
C GLU A 29 7.67 -15.82 9.33
N ALA A 30 8.52 -14.86 8.98
CA ALA A 30 9.60 -14.43 9.87
C ALA A 30 9.05 -13.83 11.18
N LEU A 31 7.99 -13.04 11.11
CA LEU A 31 7.34 -12.46 12.30
C LEU A 31 6.66 -13.52 13.16
N HIS A 32 6.02 -14.52 12.58
CA HIS A 32 5.47 -15.65 13.33
C HIS A 32 6.56 -16.42 14.08
N ARG A 33 7.70 -16.72 13.43
CA ARG A 33 8.82 -17.36 14.08
C ARG A 33 9.40 -16.54 15.24
N LEU A 34 9.47 -15.23 15.09
CA LEU A 34 9.92 -14.35 16.18
C LEU A 34 8.94 -14.34 17.36
N LYS A 35 7.64 -14.36 17.05
CA LYS A 35 6.59 -14.47 18.07
C LYS A 35 6.69 -15.79 18.83
N ASP A 36 6.86 -16.91 18.12
CA ASP A 36 7.04 -18.24 18.72
C ASP A 36 8.33 -18.33 19.56
N ALA A 37 9.35 -17.56 19.20
CA ALA A 37 10.59 -17.41 19.97
C ALA A 37 10.47 -16.49 21.20
N GLY A 38 9.29 -15.90 21.43
CA GLY A 38 9.02 -15.06 22.60
C GLY A 38 9.53 -13.63 22.49
N GLU A 39 9.69 -13.09 21.29
CA GLU A 39 10.08 -11.69 21.06
C GLU A 39 8.94 -10.72 21.43
N GLU A 40 9.02 -10.15 22.63
CA GLU A 40 7.97 -9.35 23.27
C GLU A 40 7.60 -8.07 22.49
N TRP A 41 8.56 -7.47 21.77
CA TRP A 41 8.34 -6.23 21.02
C TRP A 41 7.24 -6.35 19.94
N LEU A 42 6.96 -7.57 19.48
CA LEU A 42 5.91 -7.83 18.49
C LEU A 42 4.52 -7.52 19.01
N SER A 43 4.29 -7.56 20.33
CA SER A 43 3.01 -7.23 20.93
C SER A 43 2.61 -5.76 20.73
N GLU A 44 3.59 -4.88 20.57
CA GLU A 44 3.41 -3.45 20.34
C GLU A 44 3.60 -3.06 18.86
N CYS A 45 4.08 -3.98 18.02
CA CYS A 45 4.31 -3.73 16.62
C CYS A 45 3.00 -3.78 15.82
N VAL A 46 2.74 -2.73 15.04
CA VAL A 46 1.59 -2.66 14.16
C VAL A 46 2.01 -2.97 12.72
N ILE A 47 1.27 -3.86 12.06
CA ILE A 47 1.46 -4.15 10.65
C ILE A 47 0.36 -3.45 9.86
N TRP A 48 0.80 -2.64 8.90
CA TRP A 48 -0.05 -1.92 7.98
C TRP A 48 0.07 -2.53 6.59
N LEU A 49 -1.05 -2.94 6.02
CA LEU A 49 -1.14 -3.45 4.67
C LEU A 49 -1.59 -2.34 3.72
N TYR A 50 -0.79 -2.04 2.71
CA TYR A 50 -1.16 -1.14 1.62
C TYR A 50 -1.50 -1.94 0.36
N ARG A 51 -2.23 -1.33 -0.57
CA ARG A 51 -2.50 -1.89 -1.90
C ARG A 51 -1.55 -1.32 -2.95
N GLY A 52 -1.30 -2.11 -3.99
CA GLY A 52 -0.58 -1.67 -5.17
C GLY A 52 -1.42 -0.78 -6.09
N ALA A 53 -0.93 -0.54 -7.31
CA ALA A 53 -1.60 0.32 -8.29
C ALA A 53 -2.86 -0.30 -8.95
N TRP A 54 -3.20 -1.54 -8.63
CA TRP A 54 -4.24 -2.32 -9.32
C TRP A 54 -5.59 -2.28 -8.63
N MET A 55 -5.58 -2.32 -7.34
CA MET A 55 -6.78 -2.41 -6.52
C MET A 55 -6.65 -1.50 -5.30
N GLU A 56 -7.77 -1.15 -4.71
CA GLU A 56 -7.82 -0.50 -3.41
C GLU A 56 -8.59 -1.37 -2.42
N TRP A 57 -8.42 -1.09 -1.12
CA TRP A 57 -9.23 -1.69 -0.08
C TRP A 57 -10.68 -1.21 -0.19
N GLU A 58 -11.61 -2.09 0.13
CA GLU A 58 -12.99 -1.66 0.38
C GLU A 58 -13.01 -0.66 1.53
N ILE A 59 -13.74 0.44 1.37
CA ILE A 59 -13.70 1.56 2.31
C ILE A 59 -14.07 1.16 3.75
N GLY A 60 -14.95 0.16 3.90
CA GLY A 60 -15.34 -0.40 5.20
C GLY A 60 -14.26 -1.23 5.89
N MET A 61 -13.15 -1.55 5.21
CA MET A 61 -12.02 -2.29 5.77
C MET A 61 -10.87 -1.38 6.20
N VAL A 62 -10.93 -0.10 5.87
CA VAL A 62 -9.83 0.83 6.10
C VAL A 62 -9.71 1.18 7.58
N ASP A 63 -8.53 0.95 8.15
CA ASP A 63 -8.21 1.33 9.54
C ASP A 63 -7.44 2.65 9.64
N MET A 64 -6.74 3.03 8.57
CA MET A 64 -5.98 4.29 8.53
C MET A 64 -6.09 4.91 7.13
N ALA A 65 -6.46 6.18 7.08
CA ALA A 65 -6.49 6.99 5.87
C ALA A 65 -5.55 8.18 6.02
N VAL A 66 -4.65 8.36 5.06
CA VAL A 66 -3.63 9.41 5.07
C VAL A 66 -3.86 10.34 3.89
N PRO A 67 -4.41 11.55 4.11
CA PRO A 67 -4.57 12.53 3.04
C PRO A 67 -3.21 12.98 2.51
N LEU A 68 -3.14 13.18 1.21
CA LEU A 68 -1.97 13.70 0.52
C LEU A 68 -2.24 15.10 0.01
N SER A 69 -1.35 16.02 0.31
CA SER A 69 -1.30 17.33 -0.32
C SER A 69 -0.87 17.22 -1.80
N PRO A 70 -1.13 18.25 -2.64
CA PRO A 70 -0.63 18.30 -4.02
C PRO A 70 0.88 18.08 -4.12
N ASP A 71 1.65 18.66 -3.21
CA ASP A 71 3.11 18.52 -3.20
C ASP A 71 3.57 17.10 -2.85
N GLU A 72 2.88 16.42 -1.95
CA GLU A 72 3.16 15.04 -1.58
C GLU A 72 2.82 14.09 -2.73
N LEU A 73 1.74 14.35 -3.46
CA LEU A 73 1.38 13.58 -4.65
C LEU A 73 2.46 13.71 -5.74
N ILE A 74 2.98 14.92 -5.96
CA ILE A 74 4.11 15.16 -6.88
C ILE A 74 5.36 14.42 -6.42
N LYS A 75 5.70 14.47 -5.13
CA LYS A 75 6.84 13.74 -4.56
C LYS A 75 6.70 12.23 -4.77
N LYS A 76 5.50 11.69 -4.55
CA LYS A 76 5.19 10.28 -4.81
C LYS A 76 5.43 9.90 -6.28
N ARG A 77 4.95 10.70 -7.22
CA ARG A 77 5.20 10.53 -8.66
C ARG A 77 6.68 10.52 -8.98
N HIS A 78 7.44 11.46 -8.45
CA HIS A 78 8.89 11.52 -8.64
C HIS A 78 9.61 10.33 -8.03
N ALA A 79 9.12 9.79 -6.91
CA ALA A 79 9.66 8.55 -6.33
C ALA A 79 9.46 7.36 -7.28
N ILE A 80 8.28 7.23 -7.91
CA ILE A 80 8.01 6.20 -8.93
C ILE A 80 8.98 6.33 -10.11
N TYR A 81 9.27 7.55 -10.57
CA TYR A 81 10.21 7.78 -11.67
C TYR A 81 11.65 7.35 -11.38
N ARG A 82 12.02 7.14 -10.12
CA ARG A 82 13.35 6.60 -9.75
C ARG A 82 13.48 5.10 -10.04
N HIS A 83 12.36 4.40 -10.23
CA HIS A 83 12.34 2.99 -10.63
C HIS A 83 12.44 2.87 -12.16
N LEU A 84 13.63 3.19 -12.70
CA LEU A 84 13.87 3.37 -14.14
C LEU A 84 13.48 2.18 -15.02
N SER A 85 13.54 0.96 -14.48
CA SER A 85 13.18 -0.26 -15.22
C SER A 85 11.69 -0.53 -15.32
N GLN A 86 10.85 0.19 -14.55
CA GLN A 86 9.43 -0.13 -14.40
C GLN A 86 8.51 1.11 -14.45
N LYS A 87 9.07 2.29 -14.70
CA LYS A 87 8.31 3.54 -14.63
C LYS A 87 7.31 3.73 -15.79
N ASP A 88 7.65 3.26 -16.98
CA ASP A 88 6.93 3.57 -18.22
C ASP A 88 5.97 2.45 -18.61
N ILE A 89 6.45 1.21 -18.68
CA ILE A 89 5.67 0.07 -19.14
C ILE A 89 5.57 -0.97 -18.03
N VAL A 90 4.36 -1.26 -17.65
CA VAL A 90 4.08 -2.40 -16.79
C VAL A 90 3.58 -3.53 -17.67
N PRO A 91 4.28 -4.67 -17.73
CA PRO A 91 3.90 -5.80 -18.57
C PRO A 91 2.69 -6.53 -17.95
N PHE A 92 1.52 -5.88 -17.98
CA PHE A 92 0.28 -6.52 -17.54
C PHE A 92 -0.56 -6.97 -18.72
N PRO A 93 -1.25 -8.09 -18.56
CA PRO A 93 -2.27 -8.49 -19.52
C PRO A 93 -3.44 -7.50 -19.48
N GLY A 94 -3.78 -6.91 -20.60
CA GLY A 94 -4.91 -6.01 -20.79
C GLY A 94 -4.60 -4.79 -21.65
N ASP A 95 -5.63 -4.09 -22.08
CA ASP A 95 -5.59 -2.94 -23.00
C ASP A 95 -5.35 -1.60 -22.26
N ASP A 96 -4.95 -1.63 -20.99
CA ASP A 96 -4.73 -0.42 -20.22
C ASP A 96 -3.38 0.23 -20.58
N SER A 97 -3.43 1.31 -21.33
CA SER A 97 -2.27 2.06 -21.84
C SER A 97 -1.66 3.03 -20.81
N ARG A 98 -2.24 3.14 -19.60
CA ARG A 98 -1.74 4.06 -18.59
C ARG A 98 -0.39 3.61 -18.06
N GLU A 99 0.50 4.56 -17.81
CA GLU A 99 1.74 4.32 -17.10
C GLU A 99 1.47 3.95 -15.62
N PHE A 100 2.42 3.28 -14.99
CA PHE A 100 2.28 2.83 -13.59
C PHE A 100 1.92 3.98 -12.63
N TRP A 101 2.59 5.13 -12.75
CA TRP A 101 2.34 6.28 -11.89
C TRP A 101 0.92 6.84 -12.05
N GLN A 102 0.37 6.82 -13.28
CA GLN A 102 -1.00 7.29 -13.55
C GLN A 102 -2.02 6.43 -12.80
N ARG A 103 -1.84 5.11 -12.82
CA ARG A 103 -2.69 4.17 -12.10
C ARG A 103 -2.59 4.38 -10.59
N ALA A 104 -1.37 4.54 -10.07
CA ALA A 104 -1.13 4.75 -8.64
C ALA A 104 -1.77 6.06 -8.15
N GLU A 105 -1.71 7.14 -8.94
CA GLU A 105 -2.36 8.41 -8.61
C GLU A 105 -3.87 8.30 -8.69
N GLU A 106 -4.40 7.76 -9.79
CA GLU A 106 -5.85 7.62 -9.96
C GLU A 106 -6.47 6.77 -8.85
N ARG A 107 -5.79 5.72 -8.40
CA ARG A 107 -6.24 4.92 -7.27
C ARG A 107 -6.46 5.79 -6.03
N THR A 108 -5.46 6.57 -5.63
CA THR A 108 -5.53 7.42 -4.43
C THR A 108 -6.48 8.61 -4.58
N GLN A 109 -6.64 9.13 -5.79
CA GLN A 109 -7.63 10.16 -6.10
C GLN A 109 -9.06 9.60 -6.04
N ASN A 110 -9.28 8.38 -6.55
CA ASN A 110 -10.58 7.71 -6.46
C ASN A 110 -10.94 7.41 -5.00
N THR A 111 -9.97 7.01 -4.18
CA THR A 111 -10.17 6.85 -2.75
C THR A 111 -10.60 8.16 -2.10
N ALA A 112 -9.95 9.28 -2.41
CA ALA A 112 -10.33 10.59 -1.91
C ALA A 112 -11.77 10.97 -2.29
N ARG A 113 -12.17 10.72 -3.54
CA ARG A 113 -13.55 10.96 -4.01
C ARG A 113 -14.59 10.13 -3.24
N LEU A 114 -14.26 8.89 -2.88
CA LEU A 114 -15.15 8.07 -2.07
C LEU A 114 -15.34 8.65 -0.66
N TYR A 115 -14.27 9.14 -0.04
CA TYR A 115 -14.35 9.81 1.26
C TYR A 115 -15.14 11.12 1.19
N ASP A 116 -15.00 11.90 0.13
CA ASP A 116 -15.80 13.10 -0.13
C ASP A 116 -17.30 12.77 -0.24
N LEU A 117 -17.66 11.72 -0.99
CA LEU A 117 -19.04 11.23 -1.07
C LEU A 117 -19.62 10.77 0.27
N LEU A 118 -18.78 10.34 1.22
CA LEU A 118 -19.18 10.02 2.58
C LEU A 118 -19.29 11.25 3.49
N GLY A 119 -19.10 12.45 2.96
CA GLY A 119 -19.22 13.70 3.69
C GLY A 119 -17.98 14.12 4.47
N MET A 120 -16.84 13.55 4.17
CA MET A 120 -15.56 13.98 4.73
C MET A 120 -15.01 15.20 3.97
N ALA A 121 -13.92 15.81 4.48
CA ALA A 121 -13.28 16.91 3.81
C ALA A 121 -12.73 16.51 2.44
N GLU A 122 -12.82 17.40 1.47
CA GLU A 122 -12.29 17.20 0.14
C GLU A 122 -10.75 17.19 0.16
N TYR A 123 -10.18 16.05 -0.23
CA TYR A 123 -8.75 15.87 -0.41
C TYR A 123 -8.44 15.51 -1.86
N GLN A 124 -7.27 15.88 -2.35
CA GLN A 124 -6.85 15.54 -3.70
C GLN A 124 -6.56 14.06 -3.87
N ALA A 125 -5.95 13.44 -2.87
CA ALA A 125 -5.65 12.01 -2.85
C ALA A 125 -5.58 11.51 -1.40
N ILE A 126 -5.88 10.23 -1.19
CA ILE A 126 -5.80 9.56 0.12
C ILE A 126 -5.13 8.20 -0.07
N GLU A 127 -4.07 7.93 0.69
CA GLU A 127 -3.53 6.57 0.88
C GLU A 127 -4.25 5.89 2.03
N VAL A 128 -4.59 4.63 1.85
CA VAL A 128 -5.31 3.85 2.87
C VAL A 128 -4.60 2.56 3.22
N PHE A 129 -4.79 2.15 4.47
CA PHE A 129 -4.13 0.98 5.04
C PHE A 129 -5.11 0.19 5.89
N VAL A 130 -4.93 -1.13 5.87
CA VAL A 130 -5.62 -2.07 6.75
C VAL A 130 -4.65 -2.57 7.79
N LYS A 131 -5.09 -2.64 9.04
CA LYS A 131 -4.30 -3.13 10.16
C LYS A 131 -4.34 -4.65 10.21
N MET A 132 -3.17 -5.26 10.30
CA MET A 132 -3.02 -6.69 10.53
C MET A 132 -2.45 -6.96 11.93
N LYS A 133 -2.94 -8.00 12.57
CA LYS A 133 -2.38 -8.54 13.81
C LYS A 133 -1.68 -9.85 13.53
N ILE A 134 -0.55 -10.08 14.19
CA ILE A 134 0.16 -11.36 14.21
C ILE A 134 -0.23 -12.15 15.44
#